data_2a74a24a1a2af9ed7e31f16bfe0e71af
#
_entry.id   2a74a24a1a2af9ed7e31f16bfe0e71af
#
_cell.length_a   1.000
_cell.length_b   1.000
_cell.length_c   1.000
_cell.angle_alpha   90.00
_cell.angle_beta   90.00
_cell.angle_gamma   90.00
#
_symmetry.space_group_name_H-M   'P 1'
#
loop_
_entity.id
_entity.type
_entity.pdbx_description
1 polymer ?
#
loop_
_entity_poly.entity_id
_entity_poly.type
_entity_poly.pdbx_seq_one_letter_code
_entity_poly.pdbx_strand_id
1 'polypeptide(L)'
;MFDAHFPDLTMLAPTLGVLTAMITPAILILAAGTLITSTSNRLGRVVDRVRTLSESFEALETGEPKTAFVEERRRHIFDQLDKLTSRARLLQLSMTSYYLALAAFVATSVIIGLLSFVTPERQLSPYIPVVAALTGMFFLFTSSILLIYEARLATTAVIDEMSFITTLGRRLAPTAWSEVRGAKQ
;
A
#
# COMPACT_ATOMS: atom_id res chain seq x y z
N MET A 1 32.38 -40.40 -37.17
CA MET A 1 31.73 -40.96 -36.00
C MET A 1 31.68 -39.79 -34.99
N PHE A 2 30.57 -39.07 -34.98
CA PHE A 2 30.37 -37.91 -34.10
C PHE A 2 29.80 -38.46 -32.80
N ASP A 3 30.65 -38.58 -31.78
CA ASP A 3 30.18 -38.77 -30.39
C ASP A 3 29.52 -37.45 -29.96
N ALA A 4 28.20 -37.36 -30.12
CA ALA A 4 27.41 -36.31 -29.52
C ALA A 4 27.47 -36.53 -28.00
N HIS A 5 28.34 -35.81 -27.34
CA HIS A 5 28.43 -35.73 -25.89
C HIS A 5 27.14 -35.06 -25.37
N PHE A 6 26.08 -35.85 -25.18
CA PHE A 6 24.89 -35.38 -24.51
C PHE A 6 25.28 -35.05 -23.08
N PRO A 7 25.08 -33.80 -22.62
CA PRO A 7 25.32 -33.46 -21.23
C PRO A 7 24.51 -34.40 -20.33
N ASP A 8 25.16 -34.95 -19.30
CA ASP A 8 24.58 -35.93 -18.39
C ASP A 8 23.22 -35.43 -17.84
N LEU A 9 22.13 -36.05 -18.30
CA LEU A 9 20.76 -35.72 -17.90
C LEU A 9 20.55 -35.87 -16.38
N THR A 10 21.44 -36.60 -15.70
CA THR A 10 21.46 -36.75 -14.25
C THR A 10 21.81 -35.46 -13.51
N MET A 11 22.58 -34.55 -14.13
CA MET A 11 22.94 -33.24 -13.55
C MET A 11 21.89 -32.17 -13.85
N LEU A 12 21.01 -32.37 -14.83
CA LEU A 12 19.98 -31.40 -15.17
C LEU A 12 18.82 -31.39 -14.17
N ALA A 13 18.45 -32.54 -13.62
CA ALA A 13 17.33 -32.66 -12.70
C ALA A 13 17.50 -31.82 -11.40
N PRO A 14 18.65 -31.87 -10.67
CA PRO A 14 18.87 -31.04 -9.48
C PRO A 14 18.95 -29.54 -9.84
N THR A 15 19.57 -29.18 -10.96
CA THR A 15 19.69 -27.80 -11.40
C THR A 15 18.32 -27.19 -11.73
N LEU A 16 17.45 -27.93 -12.42
CA LEU A 16 16.08 -27.52 -12.70
C LEU A 16 15.27 -27.37 -11.40
N GLY A 17 15.47 -28.25 -10.42
CA GLY A 17 14.82 -28.14 -9.11
C GLY A 17 15.17 -26.86 -8.39
N VAL A 18 16.44 -26.46 -8.38
CA VAL A 18 16.90 -25.19 -7.78
C VAL A 18 16.31 -23.98 -8.52
N LEU A 19 16.38 -23.97 -9.86
CA LEU A 19 15.80 -22.89 -10.66
C LEU A 19 14.31 -22.73 -10.40
N THR A 20 13.56 -23.85 -10.35
CA THR A 20 12.13 -23.84 -10.04
C THR A 20 11.86 -23.30 -8.64
N ALA A 21 12.66 -23.67 -7.64
CA ALA A 21 12.55 -23.18 -6.27
C ALA A 21 12.81 -21.66 -6.16
N MET A 22 13.66 -21.10 -7.02
CA MET A 22 13.95 -19.66 -7.06
C MET A 22 12.87 -18.84 -7.79
N ILE A 23 12.03 -19.45 -8.63
CA ILE A 23 10.95 -18.74 -9.33
C ILE A 23 9.90 -18.23 -8.34
N THR A 24 9.53 -19.01 -7.34
CA THR A 24 8.47 -18.63 -6.38
C THR A 24 8.81 -17.34 -5.64
N PRO A 25 9.96 -17.19 -4.95
CA PRO A 25 10.30 -15.92 -4.31
C PRO A 25 10.45 -14.78 -5.33
N ALA A 26 10.90 -15.02 -6.55
CA ALA A 26 11.00 -13.99 -7.59
C ALA A 26 9.63 -13.42 -7.97
N ILE A 27 8.61 -14.27 -8.11
CA ILE A 27 7.23 -13.83 -8.35
C ILE A 27 6.69 -13.03 -7.17
N LEU A 28 6.98 -13.45 -5.93
CA LEU A 28 6.56 -12.73 -4.73
C LEU A 28 7.25 -11.36 -4.60
N ILE A 29 8.52 -11.24 -5.00
CA ILE A 29 9.24 -9.96 -5.09
C ILE A 29 8.54 -9.02 -6.08
N LEU A 30 8.18 -9.52 -7.27
CA LEU A 30 7.47 -8.73 -8.28
C LEU A 30 6.10 -8.27 -7.76
N ALA A 31 5.34 -9.16 -7.13
CA ALA A 31 4.05 -8.84 -6.54
C ALA A 31 4.18 -7.79 -5.42
N ALA A 32 5.14 -7.95 -4.51
CA ALA A 32 5.42 -6.97 -3.46
C ALA A 32 5.80 -5.60 -4.04
N GLY A 33 6.62 -5.55 -5.09
CA GLY A 33 7.02 -4.33 -5.79
C GLY A 33 5.83 -3.58 -6.38
N THR A 34 4.87 -4.26 -7.00
CA THR A 34 3.65 -3.64 -7.54
C THR A 34 2.76 -3.08 -6.43
N LEU A 35 2.65 -3.77 -5.30
CA LEU A 35 1.90 -3.31 -4.12
C LEU A 35 2.55 -2.08 -3.48
N ILE A 36 3.88 -2.04 -3.38
CA ILE A 36 4.64 -0.87 -2.93
C ILE A 36 4.34 0.34 -3.81
N THR A 37 4.42 0.19 -5.13
CA THR A 37 4.14 1.28 -6.07
C THR A 37 2.70 1.79 -5.94
N SER A 38 1.73 0.89 -5.85
CA SER A 38 0.32 1.25 -5.65
C SER A 38 0.11 2.01 -4.34
N THR A 39 0.74 1.56 -3.25
CA THR A 39 0.64 2.19 -1.93
C THR A 39 1.33 3.55 -1.90
N SER A 40 2.49 3.68 -2.55
CA SER A 40 3.21 4.95 -2.70
C SER A 40 2.36 6.00 -3.42
N ASN A 41 1.67 5.62 -4.50
CA ASN A 41 0.76 6.51 -5.22
C ASN A 41 -0.44 6.96 -4.35
N ARG A 42 -0.93 6.10 -3.45
CA ARG A 42 -1.97 6.46 -2.48
C ARG A 42 -1.43 7.46 -1.45
N LEU A 43 -0.23 7.23 -0.93
CA LEU A 43 0.43 8.12 0.01
C LEU A 43 0.67 9.50 -0.62
N GLY A 44 1.13 9.57 -1.87
CA GLY A 44 1.30 10.82 -2.62
C GLY A 44 0.02 11.63 -2.63
N ARG A 45 -1.13 11.03 -2.98
CA ARG A 45 -2.43 11.73 -2.97
C ARG A 45 -2.83 12.25 -1.59
N VAL A 46 -2.50 11.53 -0.51
CA VAL A 46 -2.78 12.01 0.85
C VAL A 46 -1.91 13.22 1.18
N VAL A 47 -0.63 13.18 0.83
CA VAL A 47 0.31 14.29 1.03
C VAL A 47 -0.13 15.53 0.24
N ASP A 48 -0.52 15.37 -1.03
CA ASP A 48 -1.03 16.46 -1.86
C ASP A 48 -2.29 17.10 -1.24
N ARG A 49 -3.20 16.28 -0.71
CA ARG A 49 -4.40 16.79 -0.04
C ARG A 49 -4.07 17.55 1.26
N VAL A 50 -3.13 17.05 2.06
CA VAL A 50 -2.64 17.74 3.25
C VAL A 50 -2.07 19.10 2.89
N ARG A 51 -1.25 19.19 1.83
CA ARG A 51 -0.67 20.43 1.36
C ARG A 51 -1.75 21.45 0.95
N THR A 52 -2.74 21.03 0.15
CA THR A 52 -3.85 21.89 -0.28
C THR A 52 -4.66 22.40 0.92
N LEU A 53 -4.90 21.56 1.93
CA LEU A 53 -5.62 21.97 3.14
C LEU A 53 -4.78 22.94 4.00
N SER A 54 -3.47 22.75 4.08
CA SER A 54 -2.57 23.66 4.79
C SER A 54 -2.53 25.03 4.13
N GLU A 55 -2.45 25.10 2.81
CA GLU A 55 -2.52 26.35 2.05
C GLU A 55 -3.87 27.07 2.26
N SER A 56 -4.97 26.30 2.27
CA SER A 56 -6.31 26.85 2.54
C SER A 56 -6.45 27.37 3.97
N PHE A 57 -5.80 26.72 4.93
CA PHE A 57 -5.79 27.16 6.33
C PHE A 57 -4.99 28.46 6.50
N GLU A 58 -3.83 28.56 5.87
CA GLU A 58 -2.97 29.76 5.90
C GLU A 58 -3.67 30.98 5.28
N ALA A 59 -4.41 30.76 4.18
CA ALA A 59 -5.23 31.79 3.55
C ALA A 59 -6.35 32.31 4.46
N LEU A 60 -6.94 31.43 5.30
CA LEU A 60 -7.96 31.83 6.29
C LEU A 60 -7.37 32.62 7.48
N GLU A 61 -6.11 32.42 7.82
CA GLU A 61 -5.45 33.19 8.88
C GLU A 61 -5.10 34.61 8.45
N THR A 62 -4.76 34.79 7.16
CA THR A 62 -4.25 36.07 6.62
C THR A 62 -5.36 37.03 6.13
N GLY A 63 -6.57 36.54 5.85
CA GLY A 63 -7.51 37.25 4.98
C GLY A 63 -8.83 37.74 5.57
N GLU A 64 -9.34 37.28 6.74
CA GLU A 64 -10.71 37.63 7.13
C GLU A 64 -10.92 37.90 8.64
N PRO A 65 -11.90 38.77 8.98
CA PRO A 65 -12.30 38.97 10.38
C PRO A 65 -12.86 37.67 10.97
N LYS A 66 -12.55 37.39 12.23
CA LYS A 66 -12.96 36.19 13.00
C LYS A 66 -14.49 36.12 13.14
N THR A 67 -15.18 35.72 12.10
CA THR A 67 -16.62 35.44 12.12
C THR A 67 -16.88 33.99 12.55
N ALA A 68 -18.04 33.70 13.11
CA ALA A 68 -18.44 32.34 13.52
C ALA A 68 -18.31 31.32 12.38
N PHE A 69 -18.49 31.74 11.13
CA PHE A 69 -18.32 30.92 9.94
C PHE A 69 -16.87 30.52 9.68
N VAL A 70 -15.91 31.42 9.92
CA VAL A 70 -14.46 31.15 9.77
C VAL A 70 -14.02 30.12 10.79
N GLU A 71 -14.53 30.19 12.03
CA GLU A 71 -14.21 29.25 13.09
C GLU A 71 -14.78 27.86 12.83
N GLU A 72 -15.99 27.75 12.27
CA GLU A 72 -16.58 26.47 11.86
C GLU A 72 -15.77 25.82 10.73
N ARG A 73 -15.37 26.61 9.72
CA ARG A 73 -14.51 26.15 8.62
C ARG A 73 -13.13 25.72 9.10
N ARG A 74 -12.56 26.42 10.05
CA ARG A 74 -11.27 26.08 10.70
C ARG A 74 -11.32 24.72 11.39
N ARG A 75 -12.34 24.47 12.20
CA ARG A 75 -12.55 23.17 12.86
C ARG A 75 -12.69 22.04 11.85
N HIS A 76 -13.42 22.27 10.77
CA HIS A 76 -13.58 21.28 9.72
C HIS A 76 -12.26 20.92 9.05
N ILE A 77 -11.38 21.91 8.77
CA ILE A 77 -10.05 21.67 8.21
C ILE A 77 -9.18 20.87 9.19
N PHE A 78 -9.19 21.18 10.48
CA PHE A 78 -8.46 20.41 11.48
C PHE A 78 -8.92 18.95 11.57
N ASP A 79 -10.22 18.70 11.55
CA ASP A 79 -10.76 17.34 11.56
C ASP A 79 -10.35 16.55 10.31
N GLN A 80 -10.34 17.20 9.14
CA GLN A 80 -9.83 16.58 7.92
C GLN A 80 -8.33 16.28 7.98
N LEU A 81 -7.52 17.20 8.53
CA LEU A 81 -6.07 17.00 8.67
C LEU A 81 -5.75 15.83 9.61
N ASP A 82 -6.49 15.68 10.72
CA ASP A 82 -6.30 14.56 11.64
C ASP A 82 -6.63 13.22 10.98
N LYS A 83 -7.74 13.14 10.26
CA LYS A 83 -8.12 11.96 9.47
C LYS A 83 -7.06 11.62 8.40
N LEU A 84 -6.52 12.62 7.69
CA LEU A 84 -5.48 12.42 6.68
C LEU A 84 -4.16 11.97 7.30
N THR A 85 -3.80 12.52 8.46
CA THR A 85 -2.58 12.11 9.20
C THR A 85 -2.66 10.65 9.64
N SER A 86 -3.80 10.22 10.14
CA SER A 86 -4.05 8.83 10.52
C SER A 86 -3.93 7.88 9.31
N ARG A 87 -4.48 8.27 8.15
CA ARG A 87 -4.35 7.52 6.89
C ARG A 87 -2.91 7.47 6.40
N ALA A 88 -2.17 8.59 6.44
CA ALA A 88 -0.76 8.64 6.05
C ALA A 88 0.09 7.68 6.89
N ARG A 89 -0.16 7.62 8.21
CA ARG A 89 0.53 6.69 9.12
C ARG A 89 0.25 5.22 8.79
N LEU A 90 -1.00 4.85 8.47
CA LEU A 90 -1.35 3.48 8.06
C LEU A 90 -0.67 3.11 6.74
N LEU A 91 -0.65 4.01 5.75
CA LEU A 91 0.03 3.80 4.49
C LEU A 91 1.54 3.65 4.68
N GLN A 92 2.17 4.47 5.51
CA GLN A 92 3.59 4.38 5.82
C GLN A 92 3.94 3.06 6.51
N LEU A 93 3.13 2.61 7.46
CA LEU A 93 3.33 1.33 8.15
C LEU A 93 3.16 0.15 7.18
N SER A 94 2.15 0.21 6.28
CA SER A 94 1.96 -0.79 5.22
C SER A 94 3.17 -0.85 4.29
N MET A 95 3.70 0.29 3.84
CA MET A 95 4.90 0.34 3.00
C MET A 95 6.11 -0.29 3.70
N THR A 96 6.34 0.05 4.98
CA THR A 96 7.43 -0.54 5.75
C THR A 96 7.32 -2.06 5.83
N SER A 97 6.10 -2.58 6.08
CA SER A 97 5.85 -4.03 6.10
C SER A 97 6.06 -4.67 4.72
N TYR A 98 5.70 -4.01 3.60
CA TYR A 98 6.00 -4.51 2.26
C TYR A 98 7.50 -4.56 1.98
N TYR A 99 8.28 -3.54 2.40
CA TYR A 99 9.74 -3.58 2.26
C TYR A 99 10.38 -4.72 3.06
N LEU A 100 9.87 -5.01 4.27
CA LEU A 100 10.32 -6.14 5.07
C LEU A 100 9.98 -7.47 4.40
N ALA A 101 8.78 -7.61 3.82
CA ALA A 101 8.39 -8.78 3.05
C ALA A 101 9.32 -8.98 1.84
N LEU A 102 9.59 -7.92 1.08
CA LEU A 102 10.50 -7.94 -0.06
C LEU A 102 11.91 -8.36 0.36
N ALA A 103 12.45 -7.80 1.43
CA ALA A 103 13.75 -8.17 1.97
C ALA A 103 13.81 -9.65 2.37
N ALA A 104 12.74 -10.18 3.00
CA ALA A 104 12.65 -11.60 3.37
C ALA A 104 12.61 -12.51 2.13
N PHE A 105 11.91 -12.15 1.05
CA PHE A 105 11.88 -12.93 -0.19
C PHE A 105 13.23 -12.89 -0.91
N VAL A 106 13.90 -11.73 -0.95
CA VAL A 106 15.27 -11.63 -1.46
C VAL A 106 16.22 -12.53 -0.67
N ALA A 107 16.16 -12.47 0.67
CA ALA A 107 16.94 -13.33 1.53
C ALA A 107 16.66 -14.82 1.26
N THR A 108 15.39 -15.21 1.09
CA THR A 108 15.00 -16.58 0.72
C THR A 108 15.66 -17.01 -0.59
N SER A 109 15.63 -16.16 -1.62
CA SER A 109 16.25 -16.43 -2.92
C SER A 109 17.76 -16.64 -2.80
N VAL A 110 18.42 -15.76 -2.04
CA VAL A 110 19.88 -15.85 -1.79
C VAL A 110 20.21 -17.13 -1.01
N ILE A 111 19.44 -17.46 0.03
CA ILE A 111 19.64 -18.68 0.83
C ILE A 111 19.52 -19.93 -0.05
N ILE A 112 18.47 -20.02 -0.90
CA ILE A 112 18.30 -21.14 -1.84
C ILE A 112 19.51 -21.24 -2.77
N GLY A 113 19.97 -20.13 -3.35
CA GLY A 113 21.13 -20.08 -4.21
C GLY A 113 22.41 -20.55 -3.50
N LEU A 114 22.68 -20.04 -2.30
CA LEU A 114 23.87 -20.43 -1.51
C LEU A 114 23.86 -21.90 -1.11
N LEU A 115 22.70 -22.43 -0.70
CA LEU A 115 22.57 -23.84 -0.33
C LEU A 115 22.83 -24.78 -1.52
N SER A 116 22.57 -24.31 -2.74
CA SER A 116 22.86 -25.10 -3.96
C SER A 116 24.33 -25.25 -4.28
N PHE A 117 25.18 -24.34 -3.77
CA PHE A 117 26.63 -24.38 -3.94
C PHE A 117 27.36 -25.08 -2.78
N VAL A 118 26.77 -25.11 -1.60
CA VAL A 118 27.34 -25.77 -0.43
C VAL A 118 27.01 -27.26 -0.50
N THR A 119 28.02 -28.08 -0.75
CA THR A 119 28.03 -29.53 -0.96
C THR A 119 26.97 -30.32 -0.18
N PRO A 120 26.48 -31.44 -0.77
CA PRO A 120 25.38 -32.26 -0.23
C PRO A 120 25.63 -32.92 1.12
N GLU A 121 26.87 -32.94 1.64
CA GLU A 121 27.20 -33.56 2.89
C GLU A 121 26.90 -32.73 4.16
N ARG A 122 26.79 -31.43 4.06
CA ARG A 122 26.28 -30.59 5.14
C ARG A 122 24.79 -30.38 4.97
N GLN A 123 23.97 -31.18 5.59
CA GLN A 123 22.53 -30.99 5.76
C GLN A 123 22.28 -29.69 6.55
N LEU A 124 22.53 -28.51 5.93
CA LEU A 124 21.91 -27.28 6.42
C LEU A 124 20.42 -27.47 6.28
N SER A 125 19.76 -27.40 7.43
CA SER A 125 18.32 -27.68 7.57
C SER A 125 17.52 -27.06 6.42
N PRO A 126 16.74 -27.82 5.65
CA PRO A 126 15.90 -27.31 4.57
C PRO A 126 14.82 -26.35 5.07
N TYR A 127 14.68 -26.21 6.39
CA TYR A 127 13.71 -25.30 7.02
C TYR A 127 14.13 -23.84 6.96
N ILE A 128 15.41 -23.50 6.80
CA ILE A 128 15.89 -22.10 6.80
C ILE A 128 15.23 -21.27 5.69
N PRO A 129 15.25 -21.65 4.40
CA PRO A 129 14.57 -20.89 3.35
C PRO A 129 13.05 -20.88 3.52
N VAL A 130 12.47 -21.95 4.07
CA VAL A 130 11.02 -22.02 4.34
C VAL A 130 10.62 -21.00 5.41
N VAL A 131 11.37 -20.92 6.51
CA VAL A 131 11.09 -19.93 7.57
C VAL A 131 11.25 -18.50 7.05
N ALA A 132 12.27 -18.22 6.24
CA ALA A 132 12.44 -16.90 5.63
C ALA A 132 11.27 -16.54 4.69
N ALA A 133 10.82 -17.48 3.86
CA ALA A 133 9.66 -17.29 2.98
C ALA A 133 8.36 -17.04 3.77
N LEU A 134 8.11 -17.82 4.82
CA LEU A 134 6.94 -17.65 5.70
C LEU A 134 6.96 -16.30 6.42
N THR A 135 8.14 -15.84 6.84
CA THR A 135 8.31 -14.51 7.44
C THR A 135 7.94 -13.41 6.44
N GLY A 136 8.40 -13.50 5.20
CA GLY A 136 8.02 -12.58 4.13
C GLY A 136 6.52 -12.58 3.86
N MET A 137 5.89 -13.76 3.81
CA MET A 137 4.46 -13.91 3.63
C MET A 137 3.65 -13.30 4.78
N PHE A 138 4.12 -13.46 6.02
CA PHE A 138 3.51 -12.84 7.19
C PHE A 138 3.52 -11.30 7.11
N PHE A 139 4.64 -10.69 6.72
CA PHE A 139 4.72 -9.25 6.53
C PHE A 139 3.83 -8.77 5.37
N LEU A 140 3.77 -9.52 4.28
CA LEU A 140 2.89 -9.21 3.15
C LEU A 140 1.41 -9.26 3.55
N PHE A 141 1.02 -10.25 4.32
CA PHE A 141 -0.34 -10.38 4.84
C PHE A 141 -0.70 -9.24 5.79
N THR A 142 0.20 -8.90 6.72
CA THR A 142 0.03 -7.77 7.64
C THR A 142 -0.16 -6.45 6.89
N SER A 143 0.65 -6.17 5.88
CA SER A 143 0.49 -5.01 5.01
C SER A 143 -0.87 -4.97 4.33
N SER A 144 -1.34 -6.09 3.82
CA SER A 144 -2.64 -6.19 3.16
C SER A 144 -3.80 -5.85 4.10
N ILE A 145 -3.72 -6.31 5.35
CA ILE A 145 -4.69 -5.95 6.39
C ILE A 145 -4.68 -4.43 6.66
N LEU A 146 -3.50 -3.83 6.81
CA LEU A 146 -3.36 -2.39 7.04
C LEU A 146 -3.97 -1.58 5.89
N LEU A 147 -3.78 -2.01 4.63
CA LEU A 147 -4.40 -1.37 3.47
C LEU A 147 -5.93 -1.50 3.45
N ILE A 148 -6.50 -2.61 3.93
CA ILE A 148 -7.94 -2.76 4.06
C ILE A 148 -8.49 -1.75 5.07
N TYR A 149 -7.82 -1.58 6.21
CA TYR A 149 -8.19 -0.57 7.21
C TYR A 149 -8.10 0.86 6.64
N GLU A 150 -7.01 1.19 5.94
CA GLU A 150 -6.85 2.49 5.27
C GLU A 150 -7.97 2.75 4.26
N ALA A 151 -8.28 1.76 3.42
CA ALA A 151 -9.31 1.89 2.41
C ALA A 151 -10.70 2.12 3.02
N ARG A 152 -11.04 1.47 4.13
CA ARG A 152 -12.28 1.72 4.87
C ARG A 152 -12.33 3.14 5.42
N LEU A 153 -11.23 3.60 6.04
CA LEU A 153 -11.13 4.96 6.57
C LEU A 153 -11.26 6.01 5.46
N ALA A 154 -10.65 5.75 4.30
CA ALA A 154 -10.76 6.60 3.12
C ALA A 154 -12.19 6.75 2.63
N THR A 155 -12.93 5.64 2.54
CA THR A 155 -14.33 5.63 2.07
C THR A 155 -15.24 6.40 3.03
N THR A 156 -15.10 6.21 4.34
CA THR A 156 -15.88 6.94 5.34
C THR A 156 -15.64 8.45 5.24
N ALA A 157 -14.38 8.89 5.10
CA ALA A 157 -14.04 10.30 4.97
C ALA A 157 -14.69 10.95 3.73
N VAL A 158 -14.75 10.24 2.59
CA VAL A 158 -15.41 10.75 1.37
C VAL A 158 -16.92 10.89 1.57
N ILE A 159 -17.57 9.91 2.23
CA ILE A 159 -19.01 9.98 2.51
C ILE A 159 -19.33 11.16 3.44
N ASP A 160 -18.53 11.38 4.46
CA ASP A 160 -18.68 12.51 5.40
C ASP A 160 -18.55 13.84 4.67
N GLU A 161 -17.55 13.99 3.78
CA GLU A 161 -17.33 15.20 2.98
C GLU A 161 -18.52 15.47 2.03
N MET A 162 -19.02 14.43 1.36
CA MET A 162 -20.19 14.57 0.48
C MET A 162 -21.45 14.96 1.26
N SER A 163 -21.67 14.40 2.44
CA SER A 163 -22.82 14.74 3.30
C SER A 163 -22.75 16.20 3.77
N PHE A 164 -21.57 16.69 4.12
CA PHE A 164 -21.33 18.07 4.51
C PHE A 164 -21.63 19.03 3.37
N ILE A 165 -21.09 18.79 2.17
CA ILE A 165 -21.34 19.62 0.97
C ILE A 165 -22.83 19.65 0.62
N THR A 166 -23.50 18.50 0.68
CA THR A 166 -24.94 18.40 0.42
C THR A 166 -25.76 19.21 1.42
N THR A 167 -25.39 19.17 2.69
CA THR A 167 -26.07 19.92 3.77
C THR A 167 -25.84 21.42 3.61
N LEU A 168 -24.61 21.81 3.28
CA LEU A 168 -24.25 23.22 3.04
C LEU A 168 -25.00 23.77 1.81
N GLY A 169 -25.04 23.01 0.72
CA GLY A 169 -25.80 23.38 -0.49
C GLY A 169 -27.29 23.58 -0.22
N ARG A 170 -27.90 22.73 0.62
CA ARG A 170 -29.33 22.92 1.02
C ARG A 170 -29.56 24.18 1.85
N ARG A 171 -28.60 24.60 2.66
CA ARG A 171 -28.72 25.82 3.48
C ARG A 171 -28.55 27.09 2.65
N LEU A 172 -27.63 27.06 1.67
CA LEU A 172 -27.28 28.25 0.87
C LEU A 172 -28.21 28.48 -0.33
N ALA A 173 -28.80 27.46 -0.90
CA ALA A 173 -29.68 27.57 -2.07
C ALA A 173 -30.90 26.62 -1.97
N PRO A 174 -31.87 26.91 -1.06
CA PRO A 174 -33.01 26.03 -0.83
C PRO A 174 -33.91 25.87 -2.06
N THR A 175 -34.04 26.91 -2.90
CA THR A 175 -34.85 26.92 -4.13
C THR A 175 -34.22 26.11 -5.27
N ALA A 176 -32.92 26.18 -5.49
CA ALA A 176 -32.24 25.46 -6.54
C ALA A 176 -32.32 23.93 -6.36
N TRP A 177 -32.35 23.44 -5.11
CA TRP A 177 -32.49 22.02 -4.81
C TRP A 177 -33.90 21.47 -5.04
N SER A 178 -34.94 22.28 -4.92
CA SER A 178 -36.31 21.88 -5.22
C SER A 178 -36.55 21.69 -6.72
N GLU A 179 -35.94 22.52 -7.56
CA GLU A 179 -36.03 22.44 -9.03
C GLU A 179 -35.33 21.18 -9.58
N VAL A 180 -34.12 20.85 -9.07
CA VAL A 180 -33.39 19.64 -9.48
C VAL A 180 -34.12 18.34 -9.11
N ARG A 181 -34.89 18.35 -8.03
CA ARG A 181 -35.69 17.19 -7.61
C ARG A 181 -36.97 17.06 -8.42
N GLY A 182 -37.60 18.18 -8.82
CA GLY A 182 -38.81 18.21 -9.67
C GLY A 182 -38.54 17.76 -11.11
N ALA A 183 -37.31 17.93 -11.61
CA ALA A 183 -36.91 17.52 -12.97
C ALA A 183 -36.58 16.02 -13.10
N LYS A 184 -36.58 15.24 -12.00
CA LYS A 184 -36.28 13.79 -11.98
C LYS A 184 -37.52 12.90 -11.73
N GLN A 185 -38.71 13.48 -11.64
CA GLN A 185 -39.98 12.76 -11.66
C GLN A 185 -40.67 12.92 -13.01
#